data_9fb720da6a891560aa06c5eb434d8fc5
#
_entry.id   9fb720da6a891560aa06c5eb434d8fc5
#
_cell.length_a   1.000
_cell.length_b   1.000
_cell.length_c   1.000
_cell.angle_alpha   90.00
_cell.angle_beta   90.00
_cell.angle_gamma   90.00
#
_symmetry.space_group_name_H-M   'P 1'
#
loop_
_entity.id
_entity.type
_entity.pdbx_description
1 polymer ?
#
loop_
_entity_poly.entity_id
_entity_poly.type
_entity_poly.pdbx_seq_one_letter_code
_entity_poly.pdbx_strand_id
1 'polypeptide(L)'
;MTVIGLTGGIASGKSTVSAYLKRKGIPVFDADGAAWEVEKAGSPCLGALVCSFGPDILTSAGELDRKKMAERAFHDPAVLRQLNAIVHSAIEKKRDAFLEAHRKDPVVVLDAPLLLECGWEKTADTVWLVYLPKEEQIRRATLRSGMTREEVEDRIGKQLSLEEKKKRAQVILDNRGTLEELYAQVDQALAALRP
;
A
#
# COMPACT_ATOMS: atom_id res chain seq x y z
N MET A 1 21.88 3.76 0.30
CA MET A 1 20.45 3.91 -0.04
C MET A 1 19.64 3.67 1.24
N THR A 2 18.79 4.59 1.63
CA THR A 2 17.83 4.39 2.74
C THR A 2 16.46 4.06 2.17
N VAL A 3 15.84 2.98 2.64
CA VAL A 3 14.51 2.54 2.24
C VAL A 3 13.49 2.97 3.28
N ILE A 4 12.60 3.89 2.92
CA ILE A 4 11.48 4.32 3.77
C ILE A 4 10.27 3.44 3.47
N GLY A 5 9.73 2.75 4.47
CA GLY A 5 8.41 2.12 4.39
C GLY A 5 7.31 3.11 4.80
N LEU A 6 6.54 3.61 3.85
CA LEU A 6 5.44 4.55 4.10
C LEU A 6 4.13 3.80 4.24
N THR A 7 3.47 3.93 5.39
CA THR A 7 2.17 3.32 5.66
C THR A 7 1.19 4.30 6.30
N GLY A 8 -0.06 3.91 6.40
CA GLY A 8 -1.12 4.71 7.01
C GLY A 8 -2.48 4.08 6.81
N GLY A 9 -3.44 4.43 7.66
CA GLY A 9 -4.82 3.97 7.55
C GLY A 9 -5.57 4.60 6.37
N ILE A 10 -6.80 4.13 6.14
CA ILE A 10 -7.69 4.71 5.13
C ILE A 10 -7.84 6.23 5.37
N ALA A 11 -7.79 7.01 4.31
CA ALA A 11 -7.91 8.46 4.32
C ALA A 11 -6.95 9.21 5.29
N SER A 12 -5.87 8.56 5.76
CA SER A 12 -4.88 9.19 6.66
C SER A 12 -4.06 10.31 5.99
N GLY A 13 -4.04 10.38 4.66
CA GLY A 13 -3.21 11.32 3.90
C GLY A 13 -1.90 10.72 3.39
N LYS A 14 -1.73 9.39 3.42
CA LYS A 14 -0.56 8.69 2.89
C LYS A 14 -0.23 9.11 1.45
N SER A 15 -1.24 9.19 0.57
CA SER A 15 -1.06 9.63 -0.82
C SER A 15 -0.58 11.08 -0.95
N THR A 16 -0.94 11.96 0.00
CA THR A 16 -0.44 13.34 0.06
C THR A 16 1.04 13.37 0.37
N VAL A 17 1.48 12.58 1.35
CA VAL A 17 2.91 12.43 1.70
C VAL A 17 3.68 11.80 0.54
N SER A 18 3.15 10.73 -0.06
CA SER A 18 3.75 10.05 -1.23
C SER A 18 3.94 11.02 -2.39
N ALA A 19 2.92 11.80 -2.74
CA ALA A 19 2.99 12.82 -3.78
C ALA A 19 4.02 13.93 -3.45
N TYR A 20 4.13 14.33 -2.19
CA TYR A 20 5.13 15.30 -1.75
C TYR A 20 6.56 14.78 -1.91
N LEU A 21 6.81 13.54 -1.51
CA LEU A 21 8.11 12.87 -1.67
C LEU A 21 8.49 12.74 -3.16
N LYS A 22 7.54 12.37 -4.03
CA LYS A 22 7.74 12.36 -5.50
C LYS A 22 8.13 13.74 -6.04
N ARG A 23 7.48 14.82 -5.59
CA ARG A 23 7.83 16.20 -6.00
C ARG A 23 9.23 16.62 -5.57
N LYS A 24 9.76 16.03 -4.51
CA LYS A 24 11.17 16.21 -4.07
C LYS A 24 12.18 15.39 -4.88
N GLY A 25 11.73 14.65 -5.89
CA GLY A 25 12.57 13.80 -6.72
C GLY A 25 12.94 12.47 -6.05
N ILE A 26 12.26 12.07 -4.98
CA ILE A 26 12.49 10.79 -4.30
C ILE A 26 11.71 9.70 -5.03
N PRO A 27 12.35 8.60 -5.48
CA PRO A 27 11.67 7.48 -6.09
C PRO A 27 10.70 6.81 -5.12
N VAL A 28 9.47 6.55 -5.58
CA VAL A 28 8.41 5.94 -4.77
C VAL A 28 7.82 4.75 -5.51
N PHE A 29 7.92 3.58 -4.91
CA PHE A 29 7.19 2.38 -5.31
C PHE A 29 5.79 2.43 -4.74
N ASP A 30 4.78 2.44 -5.60
CA ASP A 30 3.37 2.40 -5.22
C ASP A 30 2.88 0.95 -5.28
N ALA A 31 2.67 0.33 -4.11
CA ALA A 31 2.25 -1.06 -4.00
C ALA A 31 0.83 -1.29 -4.55
N ASP A 32 -0.08 -0.32 -4.36
CA ASP A 32 -1.45 -0.41 -4.88
C ASP A 32 -1.44 -0.33 -6.41
N GLY A 33 -0.66 0.59 -6.98
CA GLY A 33 -0.45 0.69 -8.42
C GLY A 33 0.20 -0.58 -9.00
N ALA A 34 1.20 -1.13 -8.30
CA ALA A 34 1.85 -2.38 -8.71
C ALA A 34 0.89 -3.57 -8.71
N ALA A 35 -0.03 -3.65 -7.72
CA ALA A 35 -1.07 -4.68 -7.67
C ALA A 35 -2.00 -4.63 -8.90
N TRP A 36 -2.40 -3.42 -9.30
CA TRP A 36 -3.17 -3.24 -10.54
C TRP A 36 -2.40 -3.67 -11.79
N GLU A 37 -1.11 -3.36 -11.85
CA GLU A 37 -0.28 -3.67 -13.01
C GLU A 37 0.01 -5.16 -13.16
N VAL A 38 0.25 -5.89 -12.05
CA VAL A 38 0.54 -7.33 -12.13
C VAL A 38 -0.66 -8.16 -12.57
N GLU A 39 -1.88 -7.65 -12.41
CA GLU A 39 -3.12 -8.32 -12.79
C GLU A 39 -3.64 -7.92 -14.18
N LYS A 40 -2.93 -7.06 -14.92
CA LYS A 40 -3.33 -6.65 -16.27
C LYS A 40 -3.28 -7.81 -17.26
N ALA A 41 -4.11 -7.73 -18.29
CA ALA A 41 -4.11 -8.67 -19.41
C ALA A 41 -2.69 -8.88 -19.98
N GLY A 42 -2.32 -10.15 -20.20
CA GLY A 42 -1.01 -10.52 -20.71
C GLY A 42 0.12 -10.54 -19.66
N SER A 43 -0.15 -10.19 -18.40
CA SER A 43 0.87 -10.28 -17.35
C SER A 43 1.16 -11.73 -16.96
N PRO A 44 2.40 -12.06 -16.56
CA PRO A 44 2.74 -13.38 -16.03
C PRO A 44 1.92 -13.78 -14.79
N CYS A 45 1.55 -12.80 -13.95
CA CYS A 45 0.72 -13.01 -12.77
C CYS A 45 -0.69 -13.44 -13.17
N LEU A 46 -1.34 -12.75 -14.13
CA LEU A 46 -2.64 -13.14 -14.63
C LEU A 46 -2.60 -14.55 -15.26
N GLY A 47 -1.54 -14.87 -16.01
CA GLY A 47 -1.31 -16.21 -16.53
C GLY A 47 -1.27 -17.28 -15.43
N ALA A 48 -0.54 -17.01 -14.34
CA ALA A 48 -0.48 -17.91 -13.18
C ALA A 48 -1.83 -18.04 -12.47
N LEU A 49 -2.61 -16.96 -12.38
CA LEU A 49 -3.97 -16.99 -11.84
C LEU A 49 -4.89 -17.86 -12.70
N VAL A 50 -4.84 -17.73 -14.04
CA VAL A 50 -5.62 -18.56 -14.97
C VAL A 50 -5.23 -20.03 -14.87
N CYS A 51 -3.94 -20.33 -14.76
CA CYS A 51 -3.48 -21.71 -14.54
C CYS A 51 -4.02 -22.32 -13.23
N SER A 52 -4.14 -21.49 -12.18
CA SER A 52 -4.56 -21.95 -10.85
C SER A 52 -6.07 -22.04 -10.68
N PHE A 53 -6.83 -21.14 -11.28
CA PHE A 53 -8.27 -20.96 -11.03
C PHE A 53 -9.14 -21.19 -12.26
N GLY A 54 -8.54 -21.43 -13.42
CA GLY A 54 -9.23 -21.63 -14.68
C GLY A 54 -9.48 -20.33 -15.46
N PRO A 55 -9.77 -20.46 -16.78
CA PRO A 55 -9.95 -19.28 -17.67
C PRO A 55 -11.23 -18.49 -17.39
N ASP A 56 -12.17 -19.05 -16.66
CA ASP A 56 -13.44 -18.42 -16.33
C ASP A 56 -13.32 -17.29 -15.30
N ILE A 57 -12.11 -17.05 -14.74
CA ILE A 57 -11.80 -15.85 -13.96
C ILE A 57 -11.55 -14.62 -14.83
N LEU A 58 -11.58 -14.78 -16.17
CA LEU A 58 -11.39 -13.67 -17.10
C LEU A 58 -12.72 -13.10 -17.56
N THR A 59 -12.73 -11.79 -17.83
CA THR A 59 -13.78 -11.11 -18.58
C THR A 59 -13.69 -11.48 -20.07
N SER A 60 -14.69 -11.11 -20.87
CA SER A 60 -14.65 -11.25 -22.33
C SER A 60 -13.51 -10.46 -23.00
N ALA A 61 -12.96 -9.45 -22.32
CA ALA A 61 -11.80 -8.66 -22.77
C ALA A 61 -10.44 -9.31 -22.38
N GLY A 62 -10.45 -10.47 -21.71
CA GLY A 62 -9.22 -11.12 -21.25
C GLY A 62 -8.59 -10.50 -20.01
N GLU A 63 -9.30 -9.66 -19.29
CA GLU A 63 -8.89 -9.06 -18.02
C GLU A 63 -9.38 -9.88 -16.83
N LEU A 64 -8.75 -9.73 -15.67
CA LEU A 64 -9.21 -10.39 -14.44
C LEU A 64 -10.61 -9.88 -14.04
N ASP A 65 -11.58 -10.78 -13.96
CA ASP A 65 -12.87 -10.50 -13.31
C ASP A 65 -12.69 -10.48 -11.78
N ARG A 66 -12.34 -9.29 -11.27
CA ARG A 66 -12.08 -9.08 -9.85
C ARG A 66 -13.28 -9.39 -8.98
N LYS A 67 -14.51 -9.17 -9.47
CA LYS A 67 -15.71 -9.44 -8.71
C LYS A 67 -15.87 -10.94 -8.52
N LYS A 68 -15.78 -11.70 -9.61
CA LYS A 68 -15.85 -13.17 -9.60
C LYS A 68 -14.75 -13.80 -8.76
N MET A 69 -13.52 -13.26 -8.87
CA MET A 69 -12.40 -13.75 -8.07
C MET A 69 -12.57 -13.44 -6.59
N ALA A 70 -13.08 -12.26 -6.24
CA ALA A 70 -13.39 -11.89 -4.87
C ALA A 70 -14.51 -12.76 -4.26
N GLU A 71 -15.55 -13.07 -5.03
CA GLU A 71 -16.61 -14.00 -4.60
C GLU A 71 -16.06 -15.39 -4.28
N ARG A 72 -15.18 -15.94 -5.14
CA ARG A 72 -14.53 -17.25 -4.88
C ARG A 72 -13.66 -17.21 -3.63
N ALA A 73 -12.83 -16.16 -3.50
CA ALA A 73 -11.96 -15.99 -2.36
C ALA A 73 -12.72 -15.76 -1.04
N PHE A 74 -13.92 -15.17 -1.11
CA PHE A 74 -14.79 -15.00 0.04
C PHE A 74 -15.35 -16.31 0.59
N HIS A 75 -15.69 -17.25 -0.31
CA HIS A 75 -16.28 -18.53 0.06
C HIS A 75 -15.27 -19.63 0.38
N ASP A 76 -14.00 -19.48 -0.05
CA ASP A 76 -12.97 -20.48 0.18
C ASP A 76 -11.64 -19.85 0.64
N PRO A 77 -11.27 -20.02 1.94
CA PRO A 77 -10.00 -19.52 2.47
C PRO A 77 -8.75 -20.09 1.77
N ALA A 78 -8.84 -21.27 1.14
CA ALA A 78 -7.71 -21.82 0.38
C ALA A 78 -7.51 -21.06 -0.93
N VAL A 79 -8.61 -20.74 -1.63
CA VAL A 79 -8.59 -19.87 -2.81
C VAL A 79 -7.99 -18.51 -2.47
N LEU A 80 -8.42 -17.89 -1.35
CA LEU A 80 -7.86 -16.60 -0.89
C LEU A 80 -6.36 -16.68 -0.64
N ARG A 81 -5.89 -17.73 0.05
CA ARG A 81 -4.45 -17.91 0.31
C ARG A 81 -3.66 -18.08 -0.97
N GLN A 82 -4.15 -18.89 -1.92
CA GLN A 82 -3.47 -19.12 -3.19
C GLN A 82 -3.45 -17.87 -4.07
N LEU A 83 -4.57 -17.14 -4.15
CA LEU A 83 -4.65 -15.84 -4.83
C LEU A 83 -3.61 -14.86 -4.26
N ASN A 84 -3.61 -14.69 -2.94
CA ASN A 84 -2.68 -13.80 -2.27
C ASN A 84 -1.22 -14.21 -2.51
N ALA A 85 -0.89 -15.50 -2.44
CA ALA A 85 0.47 -15.98 -2.69
C ALA A 85 0.97 -15.64 -4.09
N ILE A 86 0.13 -15.81 -5.12
CA ILE A 86 0.48 -15.50 -6.51
C ILE A 86 0.66 -13.99 -6.70
N VAL A 87 -0.31 -13.19 -6.25
CA VAL A 87 -0.30 -11.73 -6.43
C VAL A 87 0.83 -11.08 -5.61
N HIS A 88 0.99 -11.46 -4.34
CA HIS A 88 2.05 -10.91 -3.49
C HIS A 88 3.44 -11.22 -4.07
N SER A 89 3.69 -12.47 -4.51
CA SER A 89 4.96 -12.82 -5.16
C SER A 89 5.26 -11.96 -6.39
N ALA A 90 4.24 -11.65 -7.20
CA ALA A 90 4.40 -10.79 -8.36
C ALA A 90 4.71 -9.33 -7.99
N ILE A 91 4.06 -8.81 -6.94
CA ILE A 91 4.31 -7.46 -6.43
C ILE A 91 5.71 -7.36 -5.80
N GLU A 92 6.11 -8.38 -5.03
CA GLU A 92 7.45 -8.43 -4.43
C GLU A 92 8.55 -8.42 -5.48
N LYS A 93 8.42 -9.17 -6.57
CA LYS A 93 9.36 -9.12 -7.69
C LYS A 93 9.47 -7.71 -8.30
N LYS A 94 8.35 -7.00 -8.44
CA LYS A 94 8.36 -5.60 -8.93
C LYS A 94 9.03 -4.66 -7.93
N ARG A 95 8.76 -4.83 -6.62
CA ARG A 95 9.43 -4.08 -5.54
C ARG A 95 10.94 -4.28 -5.59
N ASP A 96 11.39 -5.52 -5.68
CA ASP A 96 12.82 -5.86 -5.69
C ASP A 96 13.51 -5.32 -6.93
N ALA A 97 12.88 -5.40 -8.10
CA ALA A 97 13.37 -4.77 -9.32
C ALA A 97 13.44 -3.24 -9.21
N PHE A 98 12.44 -2.60 -8.56
CA PHE A 98 12.46 -1.17 -8.28
C PHE A 98 13.64 -0.79 -7.36
N LEU A 99 13.85 -1.52 -6.27
CA LEU A 99 14.95 -1.27 -5.34
C LEU A 99 16.31 -1.41 -6.02
N GLU A 100 16.48 -2.43 -6.87
CA GLU A 100 17.73 -2.60 -7.63
C GLU A 100 17.95 -1.47 -8.65
N ALA A 101 16.90 -1.06 -9.35
CA ALA A 101 16.98 0.05 -10.30
C ALA A 101 17.39 1.38 -9.64
N HIS A 102 16.99 1.57 -8.39
CA HIS A 102 17.22 2.78 -7.60
C HIS A 102 18.34 2.66 -6.56
N ARG A 103 19.17 1.61 -6.62
CA ARG A 103 20.22 1.34 -5.63
C ARG A 103 21.24 2.46 -5.41
N LYS A 104 21.38 3.38 -6.39
CA LYS A 104 22.26 4.55 -6.32
C LYS A 104 21.59 5.79 -5.75
N ASP A 105 20.28 5.78 -5.61
CA ASP A 105 19.56 6.89 -5.01
C ASP A 105 19.78 6.91 -3.50
N PRO A 106 19.95 8.09 -2.87
CA PRO A 106 20.23 8.16 -1.44
C PRO A 106 19.05 7.68 -0.60
N VAL A 107 17.83 7.89 -1.08
CA VAL A 107 16.57 7.55 -0.40
C VAL A 107 15.56 7.03 -1.43
N VAL A 108 14.83 5.97 -1.09
CA VAL A 108 13.69 5.44 -1.84
C VAL A 108 12.53 5.17 -0.88
N VAL A 109 11.30 5.12 -1.41
CA VAL A 109 10.09 4.91 -0.62
C VAL A 109 9.32 3.70 -1.13
N LEU A 110 8.91 2.83 -0.22
CA LEU A 110 7.91 1.79 -0.43
C LEU A 110 6.58 2.28 0.14
N ASP A 111 5.68 2.72 -0.72
CA ASP A 111 4.35 3.21 -0.35
C ASP A 111 3.34 2.07 -0.36
N ALA A 112 2.97 1.57 0.82
CA ALA A 112 2.05 0.45 0.97
C ALA A 112 1.13 0.62 2.19
N PRO A 113 -0.20 0.62 2.03
CA PRO A 113 -1.13 0.69 3.17
C PRO A 113 -1.03 -0.55 4.09
N LEU A 114 -0.69 -1.70 3.51
CA LEU A 114 -0.52 -2.99 4.20
C LEU A 114 0.98 -3.35 4.40
N LEU A 115 1.86 -2.36 4.50
CA LEU A 115 3.30 -2.55 4.63
C LEU A 115 3.68 -3.50 5.77
N LEU A 116 3.05 -3.31 6.92
CA LEU A 116 3.32 -4.09 8.13
C LEU A 116 2.64 -5.46 8.10
N GLU A 117 1.44 -5.52 7.54
CA GLU A 117 0.66 -6.74 7.36
C GLU A 117 1.34 -7.73 6.40
N CYS A 118 2.02 -7.20 5.37
CA CYS A 118 2.77 -7.98 4.39
C CYS A 118 4.23 -8.25 4.82
N GLY A 119 4.67 -7.74 5.97
CA GLY A 119 6.04 -7.93 6.47
C GLY A 119 7.11 -7.14 5.73
N TRP A 120 6.72 -6.09 4.98
CA TRP A 120 7.64 -5.27 4.19
C TRP A 120 8.49 -4.32 5.04
N GLU A 121 8.15 -4.16 6.33
CA GLU A 121 9.00 -3.46 7.29
C GLU A 121 10.40 -4.08 7.40
N LYS A 122 10.54 -5.38 7.08
CA LYS A 122 11.84 -6.07 7.06
C LYS A 122 12.75 -5.62 5.91
N THR A 123 12.18 -5.03 4.87
CA THR A 123 12.92 -4.49 3.73
C THR A 123 13.20 -2.99 3.90
N ALA A 124 12.45 -2.32 4.78
CA ALA A 124 12.60 -0.90 5.07
C ALA A 124 13.63 -0.66 6.18
N ASP A 125 14.46 0.37 6.02
CA ASP A 125 15.37 0.83 7.07
C ASP A 125 14.63 1.64 8.15
N THR A 126 13.52 2.28 7.76
CA THR A 126 12.66 3.06 8.65
C THR A 126 11.21 3.01 8.18
N VAL A 127 10.28 2.89 9.13
CA VAL A 127 8.84 2.89 8.87
C VAL A 127 8.25 4.24 9.26
N TRP A 128 7.58 4.88 8.31
CA TRP A 128 6.88 6.13 8.48
C TRP A 128 5.37 5.88 8.47
N LEU A 129 4.70 6.24 9.55
CA LEU A 129 3.25 6.14 9.69
C LEU A 129 2.61 7.51 9.49
N VAL A 130 1.77 7.65 8.46
CA VAL A 130 0.87 8.81 8.37
C VAL A 130 -0.31 8.56 9.29
N TYR A 131 -0.34 9.30 10.38
CA TYR A 131 -1.31 9.14 11.46
C TYR A 131 -2.51 10.06 11.29
N LEU A 132 -3.69 9.49 11.49
CA LEU A 132 -4.94 10.22 11.64
C LEU A 132 -5.86 9.42 12.58
N PRO A 133 -6.54 10.03 13.56
CA PRO A 133 -7.49 9.34 14.43
C PRO A 133 -8.60 8.63 13.65
N LYS A 134 -9.08 7.49 14.17
CA LYS A 134 -10.09 6.65 13.51
C LYS A 134 -11.33 7.43 13.07
N GLU A 135 -11.89 8.26 13.95
CA GLU A 135 -13.10 9.04 13.64
C GLU A 135 -12.86 10.04 12.49
N GLU A 136 -11.68 10.63 12.43
CA GLU A 136 -11.30 11.55 11.36
C GLU A 136 -11.04 10.79 10.04
N GLN A 137 -10.47 9.57 10.10
CA GLN A 137 -10.36 8.69 8.94
C GLN A 137 -11.74 8.37 8.35
N ILE A 138 -12.70 8.00 9.21
CA ILE A 138 -14.09 7.71 8.80
C ILE A 138 -14.69 8.95 8.16
N ARG A 139 -14.61 10.11 8.82
CA ARG A 139 -15.16 11.37 8.30
C ARG A 139 -14.60 11.71 6.92
N ARG A 140 -13.25 11.66 6.77
CA ARG A 140 -12.59 11.98 5.49
C ARG A 140 -12.89 10.95 4.40
N ALA A 141 -12.93 9.66 4.73
CA ALA A 141 -13.24 8.61 3.77
C ALA A 141 -14.68 8.72 3.25
N THR A 142 -15.66 8.93 4.14
CA THR A 142 -17.07 9.13 3.78
C THR A 142 -17.24 10.35 2.86
N LEU A 143 -16.65 11.49 3.21
CA LEU A 143 -16.74 12.71 2.39
C LEU A 143 -16.10 12.56 1.01
N ARG A 144 -14.95 11.86 0.92
CA ARG A 144 -14.20 11.74 -0.34
C ARG A 144 -14.76 10.71 -1.30
N SER A 145 -15.24 9.58 -0.80
CA SER A 145 -15.58 8.41 -1.61
C SER A 145 -17.05 8.01 -1.56
N GLY A 146 -17.88 8.71 -0.78
CA GLY A 146 -19.31 8.38 -0.61
C GLY A 146 -19.55 7.05 0.13
N MET A 147 -18.52 6.44 0.72
CA MET A 147 -18.64 5.21 1.50
C MET A 147 -19.45 5.47 2.77
N THR A 148 -20.22 4.48 3.18
CA THR A 148 -20.88 4.52 4.48
C THR A 148 -19.86 4.37 5.61
N ARG A 149 -20.26 4.76 6.83
CA ARG A 149 -19.43 4.55 8.02
C ARG A 149 -19.04 3.08 8.19
N GLU A 150 -20.01 2.18 8.03
CA GLU A 150 -19.82 0.73 8.17
C GLU A 150 -18.78 0.19 7.17
N GLU A 151 -18.88 0.59 5.90
CA GLU A 151 -17.91 0.20 4.88
C GLU A 151 -16.48 0.68 5.19
N VAL A 152 -16.34 1.86 5.78
CA VAL A 152 -15.03 2.39 6.20
C VAL A 152 -14.51 1.62 7.41
N GLU A 153 -15.36 1.34 8.40
CA GLU A 153 -14.99 0.57 9.59
C GLU A 153 -14.57 -0.86 9.25
N ASP A 154 -15.25 -1.51 8.31
CA ASP A 154 -14.88 -2.83 7.77
C ASP A 154 -13.48 -2.80 7.14
N ARG A 155 -13.16 -1.75 6.39
CA ARG A 155 -11.83 -1.60 5.79
C ARG A 155 -10.75 -1.34 6.85
N ILE A 156 -11.06 -0.55 7.87
CA ILE A 156 -10.15 -0.33 9.01
C ILE A 156 -9.92 -1.65 9.75
N GLY A 157 -10.97 -2.45 9.97
CA GLY A 157 -10.88 -3.74 10.66
C GLY A 157 -10.04 -4.81 9.93
N LYS A 158 -9.82 -4.64 8.62
CA LYS A 158 -8.96 -5.52 7.81
C LYS A 158 -7.48 -5.14 7.85
N GLN A 159 -7.11 -4.05 8.53
CA GLN A 159 -5.74 -3.59 8.72
C GLN A 159 -5.32 -3.76 10.18
N LEU A 160 -4.02 -3.75 10.44
CA LEU A 160 -3.51 -3.61 11.79
C LEU A 160 -4.05 -2.33 12.44
N SER A 161 -4.31 -2.40 13.73
CA SER A 161 -4.77 -1.23 14.47
C SER A 161 -3.75 -0.09 14.41
N LEU A 162 -4.21 1.16 14.54
CA LEU A 162 -3.32 2.32 14.58
C LEU A 162 -2.29 2.21 15.70
N GLU A 163 -2.65 1.64 16.84
CA GLU A 163 -1.74 1.47 17.98
C GLU A 163 -0.65 0.46 17.65
N GLU A 164 -0.97 -0.64 16.96
CA GLU A 164 0.05 -1.59 16.50
C GLU A 164 0.95 -0.98 15.43
N LYS A 165 0.40 -0.20 14.50
CA LYS A 165 1.20 0.53 13.52
C LYS A 165 2.12 1.56 14.17
N LYS A 166 1.65 2.30 15.19
CA LYS A 166 2.47 3.24 15.97
C LYS A 166 3.66 2.56 16.65
N LYS A 167 3.46 1.39 17.26
CA LYS A 167 4.54 0.64 17.94
C LYS A 167 5.65 0.23 16.99
N ARG A 168 5.35 0.02 15.71
CA ARG A 168 6.31 -0.43 14.69
C ARG A 168 6.90 0.70 13.87
N ALA A 169 6.33 1.90 13.92
CA ALA A 169 6.81 3.06 13.19
C ALA A 169 7.93 3.78 13.96
N GLN A 170 9.01 4.16 13.26
CA GLN A 170 10.06 5.02 13.78
C GLN A 170 9.73 6.49 13.63
N VAL A 171 8.91 6.85 12.62
CA VAL A 171 8.45 8.21 12.39
C VAL A 171 6.92 8.22 12.32
N ILE A 172 6.30 9.14 13.04
CA ILE A 172 4.86 9.37 13.00
C ILE A 172 4.64 10.76 12.40
N LEU A 173 3.99 10.80 11.23
CA LEU A 173 3.59 12.02 10.54
C LEU A 173 2.14 12.32 10.90
N ASP A 174 1.92 13.27 11.78
CA ASP A 174 0.59 13.62 12.29
C ASP A 174 -0.17 14.52 11.31
N ASN A 175 -1.23 13.97 10.70
CA ASN A 175 -2.05 14.67 9.72
C ASN A 175 -3.38 15.22 10.31
N ARG A 176 -3.35 15.60 11.60
CA ARG A 176 -4.49 16.31 12.22
C ARG A 176 -4.49 17.82 11.91
N GLY A 177 -3.33 18.35 11.61
CA GLY A 177 -3.12 19.77 11.33
C GLY A 177 -3.30 20.15 9.87
N THR A 178 -2.60 21.22 9.47
CA THR A 178 -2.60 21.74 8.10
C THR A 178 -1.69 20.93 7.17
N LEU A 179 -1.82 21.17 5.87
CA LEU A 179 -0.96 20.54 4.86
C LEU A 179 0.49 20.98 5.00
N GLU A 180 0.71 22.26 5.34
CA GLU A 180 2.02 22.85 5.55
C GLU A 180 2.73 22.21 6.75
N GLU A 181 2.00 21.97 7.84
CA GLU A 181 2.51 21.26 9.02
C GLU A 181 2.90 19.83 8.70
N LEU A 182 2.09 19.13 7.90
CA LEU A 182 2.41 17.77 7.45
C LEU A 182 3.69 17.76 6.60
N TYR A 183 3.83 18.70 5.66
CA TYR A 183 5.03 18.81 4.83
C TYR A 183 6.27 19.18 5.65
N ALA A 184 6.15 20.04 6.64
CA ALA A 184 7.25 20.37 7.55
C ALA A 184 7.73 19.14 8.33
N GLN A 185 6.82 18.29 8.80
CA GLN A 185 7.17 17.02 9.46
C GLN A 185 7.91 16.06 8.50
N VAL A 186 7.47 15.98 7.24
CA VAL A 186 8.17 15.17 6.21
C VAL A 186 9.59 15.70 5.99
N ASP A 187 9.76 17.01 5.88
CA ASP A 187 11.07 17.63 5.66
C ASP A 187 12.00 17.41 6.84
N GLN A 188 11.50 17.55 8.06
CA GLN A 188 12.25 17.23 9.28
C GLN A 188 12.68 15.77 9.33
N ALA A 189 11.77 14.86 9.01
CA ALA A 189 12.08 13.42 8.98
C ALA A 189 13.13 13.08 7.92
N LEU A 190 13.05 13.69 6.71
CA LEU A 190 14.07 13.53 5.68
C LEU A 190 15.43 14.08 6.08
N ALA A 191 15.46 15.22 6.77
CA ALA A 191 16.70 15.82 7.26
C ALA A 191 17.39 14.92 8.29
N ALA A 192 16.62 14.22 9.12
CA ALA A 192 17.13 13.27 10.11
C ALA A 192 17.71 11.96 9.51
N LEU A 193 17.40 11.65 8.24
CA LEU A 193 17.96 10.48 7.54
C LEU A 193 19.35 10.75 6.93
N ARG A 194 19.76 12.02 6.85
CA ARG A 194 21.10 12.38 6.33
C ARG A 194 22.12 12.11 7.42
N PRO A 195 23.18 11.34 7.12
CA PRO A 195 24.29 11.14 8.04
C PRO A 195 25.04 12.43 8.34
#